data_6722f62ac1fb9d0d19746e9742c6a23c
#
_entry.id   6722f62ac1fb9d0d19746e9742c6a23c
#
_cell.length_a   1.000
_cell.length_b   1.000
_cell.length_c   1.000
_cell.angle_alpha   90.00
_cell.angle_beta   90.00
_cell.angle_gamma   90.00
#
_symmetry.space_group_name_H-M   'P 1'
#
loop_
_entity.id
_entity.type
_entity.pdbx_description
1 polymer ?
#
loop_
_entity_poly.entity_id
_entity_poly.type
_entity_poly.pdbx_seq_one_letter_code
_entity_poly.pdbx_strand_id
1 'polypeptide(L)'
;WPAMWGSAFYDDDPANGILANEMGIVMGTSHHEPMAMAQQDWHRYTTRNKLSKVWDYSKNADVLQQSWKFGIERSKNWDKVVTMGMRGDGDEAMGEGTNISLLEQIVKDQRKIIADVTGQKAEKTPQVWALYKEVQDYYDHGMRVPDDVTLLFCDDNWGNVRKLPEINPKPRKGGYGMYYHFDYVGGPRNSKWINISPIQRVWEQMNLSYEHGVDKIWIVNVGD
;
A
#
# COMPACT_ATOMS: atom_id res chain seq x y z
N TRP A 1 10.23 -11.74 6.49
CA TRP A 1 9.26 -11.02 7.31
C TRP A 1 8.90 -9.69 6.64
N PRO A 2 7.69 -9.47 6.16
CA PRO A 2 7.32 -8.22 5.53
C PRO A 2 7.13 -7.11 6.57
N ALA A 3 7.64 -5.91 6.26
CA ALA A 3 7.44 -4.71 7.05
C ALA A 3 7.08 -3.54 6.10
N MET A 4 5.95 -2.88 6.37
CA MET A 4 5.37 -1.86 5.51
C MET A 4 5.47 -0.47 6.17
N TRP A 5 6.69 0.00 6.38
CA TRP A 5 6.95 1.29 7.01
C TRP A 5 7.92 2.12 6.17
N GLY A 6 7.36 2.87 5.21
CA GLY A 6 8.11 3.61 4.23
C GLY A 6 9.14 4.59 4.81
N SER A 7 8.78 5.33 5.84
CA SER A 7 9.69 6.30 6.47
C SER A 7 10.93 5.68 7.13
N ALA A 8 10.89 4.40 7.48
CA ALA A 8 12.05 3.69 8.04
C ALA A 8 13.00 3.15 6.97
N PHE A 9 12.48 2.73 5.81
CA PHE A 9 13.27 2.02 4.79
C PHE A 9 13.64 2.91 3.61
N TYR A 10 12.85 3.93 3.34
CA TYR A 10 12.95 4.77 2.15
C TYR A 10 13.23 6.24 2.51
N ASP A 11 14.08 6.46 3.50
CA ASP A 11 14.60 7.78 3.85
C ASP A 11 15.78 8.20 2.96
N ASP A 12 16.40 9.34 3.29
CA ASP A 12 17.52 9.88 2.52
C ASP A 12 18.80 9.07 2.66
N ASP A 13 18.95 8.28 3.74
CA ASP A 13 20.10 7.42 3.93
C ASP A 13 19.80 6.01 3.38
N PRO A 14 20.41 5.63 2.25
CA PRO A 14 20.19 4.31 1.67
C PRO A 14 20.67 3.16 2.57
N ALA A 15 21.51 3.44 3.58
CA ALA A 15 22.04 2.42 4.47
C ALA A 15 20.92 1.69 5.24
N ASN A 16 19.83 2.37 5.59
CA ASN A 16 18.69 1.77 6.27
C ASN A 16 18.04 0.67 5.42
N GLY A 17 17.71 0.98 4.17
CA GLY A 17 17.11 0.01 3.26
C GLY A 17 18.08 -1.13 2.88
N ILE A 18 19.37 -0.82 2.70
CA ILE A 18 20.40 -1.83 2.42
C ILE A 18 20.51 -2.80 3.59
N LEU A 19 20.64 -2.29 4.82
CA LEU A 19 20.74 -3.12 6.02
C LEU A 19 19.48 -3.98 6.22
N ALA A 20 18.28 -3.40 6.05
CA ALA A 20 17.04 -4.14 6.14
C ALA A 20 16.98 -5.30 5.14
N ASN A 21 17.40 -5.06 3.90
CA ASN A 21 17.47 -6.09 2.87
C ASN A 21 18.50 -7.18 3.22
N GLU A 22 19.68 -6.81 3.73
CA GLU A 22 20.70 -7.77 4.17
C GLU A 22 20.23 -8.64 5.34
N MET A 23 19.36 -8.08 6.20
CA MET A 23 18.74 -8.80 7.31
C MET A 23 17.51 -9.65 6.90
N GLY A 24 17.16 -9.68 5.61
CA GLY A 24 16.06 -10.48 5.09
C GLY A 24 14.67 -9.91 5.34
N ILE A 25 14.56 -8.59 5.52
CA ILE A 25 13.27 -7.91 5.65
C ILE A 25 12.71 -7.65 4.24
N VAL A 26 11.48 -8.09 4.01
CA VAL A 26 10.72 -7.73 2.81
C VAL A 26 10.06 -6.38 3.04
N MET A 27 10.58 -5.35 2.43
CA MET A 27 10.19 -3.97 2.68
C MET A 27 8.96 -3.52 1.88
N GLY A 28 8.17 -2.64 2.44
CA GLY A 28 7.07 -1.98 1.74
C GLY A 28 6.81 -0.60 2.30
N THR A 29 5.88 0.10 1.68
CA THR A 29 5.39 1.41 2.11
C THR A 29 3.94 1.30 2.54
N SER A 30 3.43 2.29 3.25
CA SER A 30 2.04 2.34 3.68
C SER A 30 1.06 2.37 2.49
N HIS A 31 -0.20 2.10 2.77
CA HIS A 31 -1.27 2.06 1.76
C HIS A 31 -1.48 3.37 0.98
N HIS A 32 -1.04 4.51 1.51
CA HIS A 32 -1.08 5.83 0.86
C HIS A 32 0.26 6.26 0.24
N GLU A 33 1.29 5.42 0.34
CA GLU A 33 2.65 5.69 -0.13
C GLU A 33 3.00 4.76 -1.31
N PRO A 34 2.55 5.04 -2.53
CA PRO A 34 2.77 4.14 -3.65
C PRO A 34 4.22 4.14 -4.16
N MET A 35 4.60 3.05 -4.83
CA MET A 35 5.80 2.94 -5.63
C MET A 35 7.11 3.09 -4.85
N ALA A 36 7.16 2.53 -3.63
CA ALA A 36 8.34 2.62 -2.77
C ALA A 36 8.80 4.07 -2.50
N MET A 37 7.83 4.99 -2.43
CA MET A 37 8.05 6.40 -2.18
C MET A 37 7.29 6.81 -0.91
N ALA A 38 7.98 6.93 0.21
CA ALA A 38 7.39 7.45 1.43
C ALA A 38 6.94 8.90 1.25
N GLN A 39 5.88 9.32 1.94
CA GLN A 39 5.32 10.65 1.79
C GLN A 39 6.35 11.76 2.10
N GLN A 40 7.10 11.60 3.18
CA GLN A 40 8.17 12.54 3.52
C GLN A 40 9.27 12.61 2.45
N ASP A 41 9.51 11.50 1.81
CA ASP A 41 10.48 11.37 0.74
C ASP A 41 10.03 12.09 -0.54
N TRP A 42 8.73 12.02 -0.87
CA TRP A 42 8.15 12.84 -1.93
C TRP A 42 8.41 14.34 -1.70
N HIS A 43 8.17 14.83 -0.50
CA HIS A 43 8.41 16.25 -0.18
C HIS A 43 9.89 16.61 -0.27
N ARG A 44 10.79 15.74 0.18
CA ARG A 44 12.25 15.95 0.05
C ARG A 44 12.70 15.89 -1.41
N TYR A 45 12.23 14.88 -2.14
CA TYR A 45 12.55 14.70 -3.56
C TYR A 45 12.15 15.91 -4.40
N THR A 46 10.92 16.36 -4.28
CA THR A 46 10.42 17.52 -5.03
C THR A 46 11.12 18.81 -4.63
N THR A 47 11.41 19.01 -3.35
CA THR A 47 12.16 20.19 -2.87
C THR A 47 13.59 20.20 -3.42
N ARG A 48 14.30 19.09 -3.32
CA ARG A 48 15.69 18.96 -3.79
C ARG A 48 15.81 19.19 -5.30
N ASN A 49 14.88 18.68 -6.06
CA ASN A 49 14.89 18.77 -7.51
C ASN A 49 14.14 20.01 -8.05
N LYS A 50 13.63 20.89 -7.17
CA LYS A 50 12.85 22.10 -7.53
C LYS A 50 11.65 21.79 -8.43
N LEU A 51 10.95 20.71 -8.13
CA LEU A 51 9.79 20.22 -8.87
C LEU A 51 8.49 20.67 -8.20
N SER A 52 7.37 20.54 -8.93
CA SER A 52 6.04 20.78 -8.42
C SER A 52 5.73 19.82 -7.26
N LYS A 53 5.14 20.33 -6.17
CA LYS A 53 4.72 19.56 -4.99
C LYS A 53 3.26 19.15 -5.04
N VAL A 54 2.58 19.39 -6.15
CA VAL A 54 1.16 19.06 -6.30
C VAL A 54 0.99 17.55 -6.33
N TRP A 55 0.34 16.99 -5.32
CA TRP A 55 0.00 15.58 -5.22
C TRP A 55 -1.38 15.34 -5.85
N ASP A 56 -1.45 15.53 -7.16
CA ASP A 56 -2.65 15.35 -7.98
C ASP A 56 -2.22 14.83 -9.35
N TYR A 57 -2.55 13.58 -9.63
CA TYR A 57 -2.11 12.93 -10.87
C TYR A 57 -2.68 13.57 -12.11
N SER A 58 -3.88 14.12 -12.05
CA SER A 58 -4.49 14.82 -13.19
C SER A 58 -3.78 16.11 -13.58
N LYS A 59 -3.00 16.70 -12.65
CA LYS A 59 -2.30 17.99 -12.83
C LYS A 59 -0.78 17.87 -12.87
N ASN A 60 -0.23 16.78 -12.32
CA ASN A 60 1.21 16.65 -12.08
C ASN A 60 1.74 15.23 -12.34
N ALA A 61 1.15 14.52 -13.31
CA ALA A 61 1.50 13.13 -13.62
C ALA A 61 3.00 12.94 -13.87
N ASP A 62 3.62 13.84 -14.63
CA ASP A 62 5.04 13.71 -15.01
C ASP A 62 5.97 13.71 -13.79
N VAL A 63 5.74 14.60 -12.83
CA VAL A 63 6.57 14.66 -11.61
C VAL A 63 6.30 13.47 -10.69
N LEU A 64 5.04 13.05 -10.57
CA LEU A 64 4.68 11.85 -9.82
C LEU A 64 5.32 10.60 -10.42
N GLN A 65 5.28 10.42 -11.74
CA GLN A 65 5.93 9.31 -12.41
C GLN A 65 7.46 9.35 -12.25
N GLN A 66 8.09 10.52 -12.31
CA GLN A 66 9.52 10.67 -12.04
C GLN A 66 9.89 10.23 -10.61
N SER A 67 9.11 10.64 -9.63
CA SER A 67 9.33 10.26 -8.24
C SER A 67 9.12 8.76 -8.01
N TRP A 68 8.08 8.18 -8.59
CA TRP A 68 7.81 6.74 -8.54
C TRP A 68 8.92 5.93 -9.21
N LYS A 69 9.41 6.40 -10.35
CA LYS A 69 10.57 5.80 -11.00
C LYS A 69 11.79 5.81 -10.09
N PHE A 70 12.09 6.92 -9.44
CA PHE A 70 13.16 7.02 -8.45
C PHE A 70 12.98 6.04 -7.29
N GLY A 71 11.77 5.90 -6.73
CA GLY A 71 11.49 4.95 -5.66
C GLY A 71 11.76 3.49 -6.06
N ILE A 72 11.35 3.10 -7.26
CA ILE A 72 11.60 1.74 -7.79
C ILE A 72 13.08 1.54 -8.14
N GLU A 73 13.77 2.54 -8.72
CA GLU A 73 15.20 2.46 -9.06
C GLU A 73 16.07 2.23 -7.83
N ARG A 74 15.89 3.02 -6.76
CA ARG A 74 16.71 2.87 -5.53
C ARG A 74 16.48 1.53 -4.82
N SER A 75 15.28 0.98 -4.93
CA SER A 75 14.90 -0.31 -4.31
C SER A 75 14.97 -1.49 -5.28
N LYS A 76 15.54 -1.33 -6.47
CA LYS A 76 15.49 -2.33 -7.54
C LYS A 76 15.93 -3.72 -7.08
N ASN A 77 16.98 -3.79 -6.29
CA ASN A 77 17.61 -5.02 -5.83
C ASN A 77 17.18 -5.46 -4.42
N TRP A 78 16.18 -4.82 -3.84
CA TRP A 78 15.69 -5.14 -2.50
C TRP A 78 14.47 -6.06 -2.58
N ASP A 79 14.37 -6.96 -1.61
CA ASP A 79 13.14 -7.71 -1.39
C ASP A 79 12.04 -6.77 -0.92
N LYS A 80 10.97 -6.69 -1.71
CA LYS A 80 9.90 -5.72 -1.45
C LYS A 80 8.54 -6.15 -1.95
N VAL A 81 7.53 -5.52 -1.37
CA VAL A 81 6.16 -5.49 -1.90
C VAL A 81 5.83 -4.04 -2.25
N VAL A 82 5.44 -3.79 -3.49
CA VAL A 82 5.16 -2.43 -3.97
C VAL A 82 3.69 -2.09 -3.76
N THR A 83 3.42 -1.04 -3.01
CA THR A 83 2.09 -0.46 -2.87
C THR A 83 1.67 0.21 -4.18
N MET A 84 0.48 -0.13 -4.67
CA MET A 84 -0.10 0.36 -5.92
C MET A 84 -1.26 1.31 -5.65
N GLY A 85 -1.63 2.07 -6.68
CA GLY A 85 -2.70 3.05 -6.60
C GLY A 85 -2.20 4.39 -6.09
N MET A 86 -3.13 5.20 -5.60
CA MET A 86 -2.84 6.53 -5.03
C MET A 86 -4.00 6.94 -4.13
N ARG A 87 -3.72 7.66 -3.07
CA ARG A 87 -4.67 8.43 -2.27
C ARG A 87 -4.29 9.91 -2.32
N GLY A 88 -5.04 10.77 -1.68
CA GLY A 88 -4.66 12.17 -1.50
C GLY A 88 -3.41 12.33 -0.64
N ASP A 89 -2.84 13.52 -0.63
CA ASP A 89 -1.69 13.85 0.21
C ASP A 89 -2.08 13.77 1.70
N GLY A 90 -1.22 13.22 2.53
CA GLY A 90 -1.49 13.09 3.97
C GLY A 90 -2.49 12.00 4.36
N ASP A 91 -2.62 10.91 3.58
CA ASP A 91 -3.58 9.82 3.81
C ASP A 91 -5.06 10.26 3.67
N GLU A 92 -5.31 11.29 2.88
CA GLU A 92 -6.65 11.80 2.59
C GLU A 92 -7.24 11.16 1.32
N ALA A 93 -8.54 11.38 1.07
CA ALA A 93 -9.16 10.99 -0.20
C ALA A 93 -8.64 11.85 -1.36
N MET A 94 -8.61 11.30 -2.59
CA MET A 94 -8.14 12.02 -3.80
C MET A 94 -9.04 13.19 -4.26
N GLY A 95 -10.13 13.45 -3.59
CA GLY A 95 -11.13 14.47 -3.94
C GLY A 95 -12.54 13.91 -3.96
N GLU A 96 -13.52 14.74 -4.34
CA GLU A 96 -14.92 14.35 -4.40
C GLU A 96 -15.20 13.46 -5.63
N GLY A 97 -16.04 12.44 -5.44
CA GLY A 97 -16.52 11.55 -6.51
C GLY A 97 -15.67 10.29 -6.74
N THR A 98 -16.12 9.49 -7.70
CA THR A 98 -15.44 8.25 -8.06
C THR A 98 -14.33 8.51 -9.07
N ASN A 99 -13.08 8.39 -8.64
CA ASN A 99 -11.90 8.54 -9.49
C ASN A 99 -11.44 7.21 -10.14
N ILE A 100 -12.39 6.32 -10.46
CA ILE A 100 -12.08 4.94 -10.92
C ILE A 100 -11.18 4.95 -12.15
N SER A 101 -11.56 5.63 -13.22
CA SER A 101 -10.78 5.64 -14.45
C SER A 101 -9.39 6.25 -14.27
N LEU A 102 -9.26 7.27 -13.44
CA LEU A 102 -7.98 7.88 -13.11
C LEU A 102 -7.09 6.90 -12.33
N LEU A 103 -7.64 6.21 -11.34
CA LEU A 103 -6.91 5.22 -10.55
C LEU A 103 -6.48 4.00 -11.38
N GLU A 104 -7.32 3.53 -12.29
CA GLU A 104 -6.96 2.46 -13.21
C GLU A 104 -5.81 2.88 -14.14
N GLN A 105 -5.83 4.14 -14.63
CA GLN A 105 -4.72 4.69 -15.40
C GLN A 105 -3.45 4.81 -14.54
N ILE A 106 -3.55 5.29 -13.31
CA ILE A 106 -2.43 5.35 -12.36
C ILE A 106 -1.79 3.98 -12.19
N VAL A 107 -2.57 2.95 -11.89
CA VAL A 107 -2.06 1.58 -11.73
C VAL A 107 -1.38 1.07 -12.99
N LYS A 108 -1.92 1.37 -14.16
CA LYS A 108 -1.31 1.02 -15.45
C LYS A 108 0.05 1.67 -15.65
N ASP A 109 0.16 2.96 -15.35
CA ASP A 109 1.40 3.72 -15.49
C ASP A 109 2.45 3.28 -14.45
N GLN A 110 2.04 3.02 -13.21
CA GLN A 110 2.89 2.45 -12.17
C GLN A 110 3.47 1.10 -12.59
N ARG A 111 2.67 0.22 -13.16
CA ARG A 111 3.13 -1.09 -13.66
C ARG A 111 4.09 -0.96 -14.84
N LYS A 112 3.87 0.03 -15.71
CA LYS A 112 4.82 0.34 -16.79
C LYS A 112 6.17 0.77 -16.20
N ILE A 113 6.18 1.66 -15.20
CA ILE A 113 7.41 2.09 -14.52
C ILE A 113 8.15 0.90 -13.89
N ILE A 114 7.43 0.01 -13.19
CA ILE A 114 8.03 -1.20 -12.63
C ILE A 114 8.71 -2.03 -13.72
N ALA A 115 8.04 -2.27 -14.83
CA ALA A 115 8.58 -3.06 -15.93
C ALA A 115 9.81 -2.39 -16.57
N ASP A 116 9.74 -1.09 -16.84
CA ASP A 116 10.82 -0.31 -17.46
C ASP A 116 12.07 -0.29 -16.58
N VAL A 117 11.91 -0.10 -15.26
CA VAL A 117 13.03 -0.04 -14.31
C VAL A 117 13.64 -1.41 -14.05
N THR A 118 12.82 -2.43 -13.87
CA THR A 118 13.31 -3.77 -13.54
C THR A 118 13.81 -4.55 -14.75
N GLY A 119 13.39 -4.17 -15.95
CA GLY A 119 13.64 -4.92 -17.18
C GLY A 119 12.86 -6.24 -17.26
N GLN A 120 11.83 -6.40 -16.43
CA GLN A 120 11.00 -7.59 -16.35
C GLN A 120 9.51 -7.21 -16.43
N LYS A 121 8.66 -8.20 -16.70
CA LYS A 121 7.21 -7.98 -16.60
C LYS A 121 6.84 -7.57 -15.17
N ALA A 122 5.94 -6.58 -15.03
CA ALA A 122 5.52 -6.05 -13.74
C ALA A 122 5.01 -7.14 -12.76
N GLU A 123 4.40 -8.21 -13.29
CA GLU A 123 3.93 -9.37 -12.51
C GLU A 123 5.03 -10.14 -11.74
N LYS A 124 6.30 -9.88 -12.04
CA LYS A 124 7.44 -10.47 -11.33
C LYS A 124 7.81 -9.72 -10.06
N THR A 125 7.33 -8.51 -9.91
CA THR A 125 7.49 -7.71 -8.70
C THR A 125 6.22 -7.85 -7.86
N PRO A 126 6.30 -8.32 -6.61
CA PRO A 126 5.13 -8.38 -5.72
C PRO A 126 4.48 -7.01 -5.56
N GLN A 127 3.18 -6.94 -5.72
CA GLN A 127 2.39 -5.71 -5.67
C GLN A 127 1.18 -5.91 -4.78
N VAL A 128 0.79 -4.86 -4.07
CA VAL A 128 -0.38 -4.85 -3.19
C VAL A 128 -1.23 -3.60 -3.44
N TRP A 129 -2.54 -3.75 -3.43
CA TRP A 129 -3.49 -2.64 -3.49
C TRP A 129 -4.44 -2.71 -2.30
N ALA A 130 -4.37 -1.70 -1.42
CA ALA A 130 -5.14 -1.67 -0.19
C ALA A 130 -6.53 -1.06 -0.42
N LEU A 131 -7.55 -1.80 -0.02
CA LEU A 131 -8.95 -1.38 -0.07
C LEU A 131 -9.31 -0.62 1.23
N TYR A 132 -8.54 0.42 1.54
CA TYR A 132 -8.67 1.19 2.77
C TYR A 132 -9.58 2.40 2.56
N LYS A 133 -10.47 2.65 3.51
CA LYS A 133 -11.44 3.77 3.48
C LYS A 133 -12.20 3.83 2.13
N GLU A 134 -12.15 4.97 1.45
CA GLU A 134 -12.84 5.23 0.17
C GLU A 134 -12.37 4.32 -0.98
N VAL A 135 -11.18 3.75 -0.90
CA VAL A 135 -10.67 2.84 -1.95
C VAL A 135 -11.51 1.56 -2.01
N GLN A 136 -12.07 1.10 -0.87
CA GLN A 136 -13.03 0.01 -0.88
C GLN A 136 -14.29 0.38 -1.67
N ASP A 137 -14.77 1.61 -1.54
CA ASP A 137 -15.95 2.07 -2.28
C ASP A 137 -15.69 2.08 -3.80
N TYR A 138 -14.48 2.46 -4.24
CA TYR A 138 -14.11 2.36 -5.66
C TYR A 138 -14.11 0.90 -6.13
N TYR A 139 -13.61 -0.02 -5.34
CA TYR A 139 -13.66 -1.45 -5.64
C TYR A 139 -15.12 -1.94 -5.73
N ASP A 140 -15.98 -1.52 -4.82
CA ASP A 140 -17.41 -1.87 -4.78
C ASP A 140 -18.16 -1.31 -6.00
N HIS A 141 -17.73 -0.16 -6.51
CA HIS A 141 -18.25 0.44 -7.75
C HIS A 141 -17.57 -0.05 -9.03
N GLY A 142 -16.80 -1.13 -8.95
CA GLY A 142 -16.30 -1.85 -10.12
C GLY A 142 -14.86 -1.58 -10.52
N MET A 143 -14.09 -0.74 -9.78
CA MET A 143 -12.66 -0.61 -10.03
C MET A 143 -11.95 -1.95 -9.86
N ARG A 144 -11.03 -2.26 -10.79
CA ARG A 144 -10.26 -3.50 -10.72
C ARG A 144 -8.78 -3.24 -11.02
N VAL A 145 -7.94 -4.04 -10.40
CA VAL A 145 -6.50 -4.11 -10.68
C VAL A 145 -6.15 -5.46 -11.30
N PRO A 146 -5.02 -5.57 -12.02
CA PRO A 146 -4.58 -6.84 -12.60
C PRO A 146 -4.54 -7.98 -11.60
N ASP A 147 -4.76 -9.20 -12.09
CA ASP A 147 -4.96 -10.39 -11.28
C ASP A 147 -3.74 -10.80 -10.43
N ASP A 148 -2.56 -10.37 -10.82
CA ASP A 148 -1.31 -10.60 -10.11
C ASP A 148 -1.04 -9.61 -8.96
N VAL A 149 -1.83 -8.54 -8.84
CA VAL A 149 -1.76 -7.61 -7.70
C VAL A 149 -2.55 -8.19 -6.53
N THR A 150 -1.95 -8.30 -5.35
CA THR A 150 -2.64 -8.73 -4.13
C THR A 150 -3.71 -7.71 -3.74
N LEU A 151 -4.94 -8.16 -3.53
CA LEU A 151 -5.98 -7.32 -2.92
C LEU A 151 -5.86 -7.37 -1.41
N LEU A 152 -5.60 -6.21 -0.80
CA LEU A 152 -5.45 -6.08 0.63
C LEU A 152 -6.74 -5.51 1.23
N PHE A 153 -7.58 -6.37 1.78
CA PHE A 153 -8.77 -5.96 2.53
C PHE A 153 -8.37 -5.29 3.84
N CYS A 154 -9.25 -4.49 4.39
CA CYS A 154 -8.95 -3.71 5.60
C CYS A 154 -10.05 -3.87 6.63
N ASP A 155 -9.68 -3.68 7.90
CA ASP A 155 -10.63 -3.49 8.98
C ASP A 155 -11.17 -2.05 9.03
N ASP A 156 -11.97 -1.74 10.04
CA ASP A 156 -12.54 -0.43 10.31
C ASP A 156 -11.67 0.44 11.23
N ASN A 157 -10.39 0.14 11.39
CA ASN A 157 -9.42 0.69 12.34
C ASN A 157 -9.63 0.24 13.80
N TRP A 158 -10.66 -0.53 14.07
CA TRP A 158 -11.03 -0.97 15.43
C TRP A 158 -11.09 -2.49 15.57
N GLY A 159 -10.50 -3.18 14.60
CA GLY A 159 -10.43 -4.63 14.62
C GLY A 159 -11.67 -5.35 14.10
N ASN A 160 -12.56 -4.67 13.38
CA ASN A 160 -13.69 -5.32 12.71
C ASN A 160 -13.43 -5.33 11.19
N VAL A 161 -13.38 -6.50 10.60
CA VAL A 161 -13.17 -6.67 9.15
C VAL A 161 -14.37 -6.10 8.39
N ARG A 162 -14.12 -5.19 7.46
CA ARG A 162 -15.17 -4.49 6.70
C ARG A 162 -15.71 -5.30 5.55
N LYS A 163 -14.82 -6.00 4.85
CA LYS A 163 -15.13 -6.76 3.66
C LYS A 163 -14.19 -7.95 3.51
N LEU A 164 -14.72 -9.03 2.96
CA LEU A 164 -13.97 -10.23 2.61
C LEU A 164 -14.30 -10.64 1.17
N PRO A 165 -13.47 -11.47 0.52
CA PRO A 165 -13.86 -12.17 -0.68
C PRO A 165 -15.10 -13.04 -0.43
N GLU A 166 -15.81 -13.41 -1.49
CA GLU A 166 -16.86 -14.44 -1.41
C GLU A 166 -16.25 -15.75 -0.89
N ILE A 167 -17.06 -16.62 -0.29
CA ILE A 167 -16.63 -17.98 0.07
C ILE A 167 -16.27 -18.70 -1.23
N ASN A 168 -15.10 -19.31 -1.28
CA ASN A 168 -14.51 -19.91 -2.47
C ASN A 168 -14.34 -18.91 -3.62
N PRO A 169 -13.57 -17.84 -3.40
CA PRO A 169 -13.38 -16.81 -4.40
C PRO A 169 -12.71 -17.38 -5.65
N LYS A 170 -12.92 -16.72 -6.79
CA LYS A 170 -12.17 -17.07 -8.01
C LYS A 170 -10.67 -17.00 -7.72
N PRO A 171 -9.89 -18.01 -8.13
CA PRO A 171 -8.45 -17.99 -7.96
C PRO A 171 -7.85 -16.69 -8.54
N ARG A 172 -6.99 -16.05 -7.78
CA ARG A 172 -6.30 -14.81 -8.13
C ARG A 172 -4.80 -15.02 -7.92
N LYS A 173 -3.97 -14.72 -8.93
CA LYS A 173 -2.50 -14.94 -8.83
C LYS A 173 -1.87 -14.15 -7.69
N GLY A 174 -2.29 -12.91 -7.49
CA GLY A 174 -1.86 -12.05 -6.39
C GLY A 174 -2.39 -12.48 -5.04
N GLY A 175 -3.47 -13.26 -5.02
CA GLY A 175 -4.14 -13.67 -3.78
C GLY A 175 -4.81 -12.50 -3.05
N TYR A 176 -5.20 -12.77 -1.81
CA TYR A 176 -5.89 -11.83 -0.93
C TYR A 176 -5.13 -11.66 0.37
N GLY A 177 -5.08 -10.44 0.87
CA GLY A 177 -4.44 -10.08 2.12
C GLY A 177 -5.36 -9.28 3.04
N MET A 178 -4.90 -9.06 4.27
CA MET A 178 -5.61 -8.26 5.28
C MET A 178 -4.68 -7.21 5.88
N TYR A 179 -5.17 -5.98 5.99
CA TYR A 179 -4.60 -4.93 6.81
C TYR A 179 -5.48 -4.77 8.05
N TYR A 180 -4.91 -5.05 9.21
CA TYR A 180 -5.63 -5.17 10.47
C TYR A 180 -4.99 -4.31 11.57
N HIS A 181 -5.78 -3.71 12.45
CA HIS A 181 -5.29 -2.89 13.54
C HIS A 181 -5.35 -3.64 14.88
N PHE A 182 -4.19 -3.88 15.50
CA PHE A 182 -4.10 -4.18 16.93
C PHE A 182 -4.19 -2.90 17.73
N ASP A 183 -3.64 -1.81 17.19
CA ASP A 183 -3.74 -0.47 17.70
C ASP A 183 -4.00 0.52 16.57
N TYR A 184 -4.74 1.58 16.84
CA TYR A 184 -5.00 2.65 15.90
C TYR A 184 -4.55 3.99 16.46
N VAL A 185 -3.62 4.63 15.76
CA VAL A 185 -3.05 5.93 16.09
C VAL A 185 -3.50 6.94 15.04
N GLY A 186 -4.65 7.56 15.25
CA GLY A 186 -5.21 8.52 14.29
C GLY A 186 -6.45 9.23 14.80
N GLY A 187 -6.90 10.25 14.07
CA GLY A 187 -8.12 10.98 14.37
C GLY A 187 -9.38 10.13 14.23
N PRO A 188 -10.45 10.44 14.95
CA PRO A 188 -10.62 11.57 15.85
C PRO A 188 -10.04 11.33 17.27
N ARG A 189 -9.62 10.13 17.59
CA ARG A 189 -9.01 9.80 18.89
C ARG A 189 -7.93 8.73 18.70
N ASN A 190 -6.82 8.90 19.38
CA ASN A 190 -5.75 7.92 19.42
C ASN A 190 -6.04 6.85 20.48
N SER A 191 -5.62 5.63 20.19
CA SER A 191 -5.39 4.65 21.22
C SER A 191 -4.19 5.05 22.10
N LYS A 192 -4.25 4.72 23.36
CA LYS A 192 -3.16 4.93 24.32
C LYS A 192 -2.71 3.63 24.97
N TRP A 193 -3.23 2.51 24.51
CA TRP A 193 -2.98 1.18 25.05
C TRP A 193 -2.32 0.29 23.99
N ILE A 194 -1.41 -0.57 24.43
CA ILE A 194 -0.70 -1.52 23.60
C ILE A 194 -1.67 -2.52 22.93
N ASN A 195 -2.80 -2.80 23.57
CA ASN A 195 -3.77 -3.75 23.06
C ASN A 195 -5.19 -3.24 23.28
N ILE A 196 -5.75 -2.58 22.30
CA ILE A 196 -7.16 -2.16 22.27
C ILE A 196 -8.06 -3.15 21.54
N SER A 197 -7.49 -4.04 20.73
CA SER A 197 -8.23 -5.13 20.09
C SER A 197 -8.14 -6.37 20.96
N PRO A 198 -9.25 -6.79 21.63
CA PRO A 198 -9.26 -8.01 22.44
C PRO A 198 -8.81 -9.22 21.63
N ILE A 199 -8.03 -10.11 22.24
CA ILE A 199 -7.45 -11.27 21.56
C ILE A 199 -8.52 -12.18 20.95
N GLN A 200 -9.70 -12.26 21.58
CA GLN A 200 -10.85 -13.03 21.06
C GLN A 200 -11.36 -12.44 19.74
N ARG A 201 -11.41 -11.11 19.61
CA ARG A 201 -11.80 -10.44 18.36
C ARG A 201 -10.74 -10.66 17.28
N VAL A 202 -9.46 -10.52 17.61
CA VAL A 202 -8.37 -10.82 16.68
C VAL A 202 -8.50 -12.23 16.14
N TRP A 203 -8.68 -13.21 17.03
CA TRP A 203 -8.85 -14.62 16.64
C TRP A 203 -10.06 -14.80 15.71
N GLU A 204 -11.23 -14.29 16.10
CA GLU A 204 -12.47 -14.40 15.31
C GLU A 204 -12.31 -13.78 13.92
N GLN A 205 -11.85 -12.53 13.85
CA GLN A 205 -11.79 -11.78 12.61
C GLN A 205 -10.70 -12.30 11.66
N MET A 206 -9.56 -12.72 12.18
CA MET A 206 -8.50 -13.29 11.37
C MET A 206 -8.81 -14.73 10.95
N ASN A 207 -9.46 -15.54 11.79
CA ASN A 207 -9.95 -16.84 11.38
C ASN A 207 -11.03 -16.73 10.29
N LEU A 208 -11.97 -15.82 10.45
CA LEU A 208 -12.99 -15.53 9.43
C LEU A 208 -12.32 -15.11 8.11
N SER A 209 -11.31 -14.25 8.16
CA SER A 209 -10.55 -13.84 6.98
C SER A 209 -9.88 -15.03 6.30
N TYR A 210 -9.25 -15.91 7.07
CA TYR A 210 -8.60 -17.11 6.57
C TYR A 210 -9.58 -18.06 5.89
N GLU A 211 -10.73 -18.31 6.50
CA GLU A 211 -11.80 -19.14 5.92
C GLU A 211 -12.34 -18.59 4.59
N HIS A 212 -12.22 -17.30 4.36
CA HIS A 212 -12.54 -16.63 3.10
C HIS A 212 -11.35 -16.58 2.11
N GLY A 213 -10.26 -17.29 2.37
CA GLY A 213 -9.09 -17.36 1.49
C GLY A 213 -8.17 -16.13 1.54
N VAL A 214 -8.24 -15.35 2.62
CA VAL A 214 -7.35 -14.19 2.85
C VAL A 214 -6.09 -14.71 3.58
N ASP A 215 -5.20 -15.34 2.84
CA ASP A 215 -4.04 -16.07 3.36
C ASP A 215 -2.69 -15.62 2.77
N LYS A 216 -2.70 -14.68 1.79
CA LYS A 216 -1.49 -14.31 1.06
C LYS A 216 -0.53 -13.45 1.88
N ILE A 217 -1.05 -12.43 2.55
CA ILE A 217 -0.28 -11.53 3.40
C ILE A 217 -1.19 -10.92 4.46
N TRP A 218 -0.71 -10.85 5.69
CA TRP A 218 -1.36 -10.10 6.76
C TRP A 218 -0.42 -9.00 7.25
N ILE A 219 -0.89 -7.77 7.16
CA ILE A 219 -0.19 -6.59 7.64
C ILE A 219 -0.92 -6.10 8.88
N VAL A 220 -0.20 -5.95 9.96
CA VAL A 220 -0.78 -5.56 11.24
C VAL A 220 -0.21 -4.21 11.65
N ASN A 221 -1.12 -3.24 11.88
CA ASN A 221 -0.76 -2.00 12.54
C ASN A 221 -0.66 -2.25 14.04
N VAL A 222 0.49 -1.96 14.61
CA VAL A 222 0.81 -2.19 16.03
C VAL A 222 0.91 -0.89 16.83
N GLY A 223 0.51 0.23 16.22
CA GLY A 223 0.65 1.57 16.79
C GLY A 223 2.04 2.17 16.56
N ASP A 224 2.37 3.22 17.33
CA ASP A 224 3.66 3.91 17.30
C ASP A 224 4.65 3.33 18.31
#